data_6c1c51814608d6c2dc71a5dce0803a69
#
_entry.id   6c1c51814608d6c2dc71a5dce0803a69
#
_cell.length_a   1.000
_cell.length_b   1.000
_cell.length_c   1.000
_cell.angle_alpha   90.00
_cell.angle_beta   90.00
_cell.angle_gamma   90.00
#
_symmetry.space_group_name_H-M   'P 1'
#
loop_
_entity.id
_entity.type
_entity.pdbx_description
1 polymer ?
#
loop_
_entity_poly.entity_id
_entity_poly.type
_entity_poly.pdbx_seq_one_letter_code
_entity_poly.pdbx_strand_id
1 'polypeptide(L)'
;MIHGHRGGVIGAVVTMAAIVGTSSPQFLGAMLVGPGAAWVLKQLDTRVRDSVPEGFEMLYDNFSSGILGWILAVVVYRGLSPILQAITDGLGNFAASMVDNGLVPLADIPIEVAKVLFLNNAVNQGVLTPLGVADAAESGKSIFFLLETNPGPGLGLLLAYWVAGTGMWKQSAPGSIIIHFFGGIHEIYFPYVLGHPIMILAMWAGGISADIWFQITNAGLVGPPSPGSIFA
;
A
#
# COMPACT_ATOMS: atom_id res chain seq x y z
N MET A 1 9.14 -4.43 19.40
CA MET A 1 10.25 -3.71 18.73
C MET A 1 11.33 -4.72 18.34
N ILE A 2 11.86 -4.66 17.12
CA ILE A 2 12.86 -5.63 16.64
C ILE A 2 14.21 -5.43 17.36
N HIS A 3 14.60 -4.19 17.63
CA HIS A 3 15.89 -3.86 18.27
C HIS A 3 15.89 -2.50 19.00
N GLY A 4 15.03 -2.34 19.99
CA GLY A 4 14.98 -1.16 20.86
C GLY A 4 14.93 0.21 20.15
N HIS A 5 15.40 1.26 20.83
CA HIS A 5 15.42 2.63 20.28
C HIS A 5 16.33 2.77 19.06
N ARG A 6 17.53 2.18 19.09
CA ARG A 6 18.49 2.24 17.98
C ARG A 6 17.91 1.66 16.70
N GLY A 7 17.22 0.50 16.82
CA GLY A 7 16.50 -0.10 15.69
C GLY A 7 15.38 0.80 15.15
N GLY A 8 14.68 1.52 16.02
CA GLY A 8 13.67 2.50 15.62
C GLY A 8 14.24 3.67 14.84
N VAL A 9 15.35 4.25 15.34
CA VAL A 9 16.02 5.40 14.68
C VAL A 9 16.56 5.00 13.30
N ILE A 10 17.30 3.90 13.22
CA ILE A 10 17.83 3.40 11.93
C ILE A 10 16.68 3.08 10.96
N GLY A 11 15.63 2.42 11.45
CA GLY A 11 14.45 2.11 10.65
C GLY A 11 13.81 3.37 10.06
N ALA A 12 13.66 4.43 10.86
CA ALA A 12 13.11 5.70 10.39
C ALA A 12 14.00 6.37 9.33
N VAL A 13 15.31 6.45 9.57
CA VAL A 13 16.26 7.06 8.63
C VAL A 13 16.26 6.33 7.28
N VAL A 14 16.32 5.01 7.31
CA VAL A 14 16.36 4.21 6.07
C VAL A 14 14.99 4.23 5.34
N THR A 15 13.89 4.29 6.09
CA THR A 15 12.55 4.50 5.51
C THR A 15 12.44 5.84 4.79
N MET A 16 12.99 6.91 5.36
CA MET A 16 13.04 8.21 4.66
C MET A 16 13.81 8.14 3.35
N ALA A 17 14.87 7.34 3.27
CA ALA A 17 15.60 7.14 2.02
C ALA A 17 14.73 6.42 0.96
N ALA A 18 13.88 5.47 1.36
CA ALA A 18 12.91 4.84 0.44
C ALA A 18 11.89 5.85 -0.09
N ILE A 19 11.37 6.73 0.79
CA ILE A 19 10.38 7.76 0.43
C ILE A 19 10.98 8.79 -0.53
N VAL A 20 12.16 9.32 -0.21
CA VAL A 20 12.83 10.34 -1.04
C VAL A 20 13.32 9.78 -2.37
N GLY A 21 13.56 8.47 -2.44
CA GLY A 21 14.03 7.78 -3.64
C GLY A 21 12.95 7.48 -4.69
N THR A 22 11.70 7.87 -4.44
CA THR A 22 10.56 7.60 -5.33
C THR A 22 9.70 8.84 -5.51
N SER A 23 8.96 8.90 -6.62
CA SER A 23 8.03 10.00 -6.94
C SER A 23 6.63 9.80 -6.39
N SER A 24 6.33 8.63 -5.83
CA SER A 24 5.01 8.24 -5.33
C SER A 24 5.04 7.81 -3.86
N PRO A 25 3.90 7.85 -3.14
CA PRO A 25 3.82 7.41 -1.76
C PRO A 25 4.30 5.96 -1.57
N GLN A 26 5.23 5.73 -0.62
CA GLN A 26 5.91 4.44 -0.44
C GLN A 26 5.57 3.75 0.89
N PHE A 27 4.29 3.40 1.08
CA PHE A 27 3.87 2.63 2.26
C PHE A 27 4.49 1.22 2.27
N LEU A 28 4.47 0.53 1.13
CA LEU A 28 5.11 -0.80 1.00
C LEU A 28 6.60 -0.72 1.31
N GLY A 29 7.31 0.27 0.75
CA GLY A 29 8.71 0.51 1.02
C GLY A 29 8.97 0.73 2.51
N ALA A 30 8.18 1.57 3.16
CA ALA A 30 8.29 1.86 4.59
C ALA A 30 8.09 0.60 5.46
N MET A 31 7.07 -0.21 5.14
CA MET A 31 6.75 -1.44 5.87
C MET A 31 7.84 -2.50 5.78
N LEU A 32 8.58 -2.57 4.67
CA LEU A 32 9.67 -3.52 4.48
C LEU A 32 11.00 -2.99 5.02
N VAL A 33 11.30 -1.74 4.69
CA VAL A 33 12.63 -1.14 4.95
C VAL A 33 12.84 -0.85 6.42
N GLY A 34 11.85 -0.29 7.11
CA GLY A 34 11.97 0.05 8.53
C GLY A 34 12.33 -1.15 9.41
N PRO A 35 11.52 -2.22 9.42
CA PRO A 35 11.84 -3.44 10.14
C PRO A 35 13.11 -4.13 9.65
N GLY A 36 13.36 -4.12 8.34
CA GLY A 36 14.56 -4.69 7.72
C GLY A 36 15.84 -4.03 8.24
N ALA A 37 15.88 -2.71 8.27
CA ALA A 37 17.02 -1.96 8.79
C ALA A 37 17.28 -2.24 10.29
N ALA A 38 16.21 -2.30 11.09
CA ALA A 38 16.31 -2.66 12.50
C ALA A 38 16.82 -4.10 12.70
N TRP A 39 16.42 -5.02 11.84
CA TRP A 39 16.91 -6.40 11.86
C TRP A 39 18.38 -6.50 11.48
N VAL A 40 18.83 -5.76 10.47
CA VAL A 40 20.26 -5.72 10.08
C VAL A 40 21.12 -5.17 11.22
N LEU A 41 20.69 -4.09 11.90
CA LEU A 41 21.39 -3.59 13.08
C LEU A 41 21.45 -4.66 14.19
N LYS A 42 20.34 -5.35 14.44
CA LYS A 42 20.33 -6.44 15.41
C LYS A 42 21.34 -7.53 15.06
N GLN A 43 21.46 -7.91 13.79
CA GLN A 43 22.46 -8.89 13.34
C GLN A 43 23.91 -8.41 13.53
N LEU A 44 24.16 -7.11 13.33
CA LEU A 44 25.46 -6.52 13.60
C LEU A 44 25.78 -6.57 15.09
N ASP A 45 24.86 -6.08 15.93
CA ASP A 45 25.05 -6.02 17.38
C ASP A 45 25.26 -7.42 17.98
N THR A 46 24.53 -8.44 17.54
CA THR A 46 24.71 -9.82 18.04
C THR A 46 26.07 -10.43 17.70
N ARG A 47 26.82 -9.86 16.76
CA ARG A 47 28.15 -10.35 16.37
C ARG A 47 29.30 -9.55 16.97
N VAL A 48 29.08 -8.27 17.20
CA VAL A 48 30.18 -7.32 17.50
C VAL A 48 30.12 -6.78 18.92
N ARG A 49 28.92 -6.64 19.51
CA ARG A 49 28.73 -5.92 20.77
C ARG A 49 29.53 -6.52 21.94
N ASP A 50 29.59 -7.84 22.01
CA ASP A 50 30.33 -8.54 23.10
C ASP A 50 31.85 -8.36 23.00
N SER A 51 32.34 -7.87 21.85
CA SER A 51 33.77 -7.59 21.62
C SER A 51 34.13 -6.13 21.87
N VAL A 52 33.14 -5.29 22.20
CA VAL A 52 33.40 -3.85 22.50
C VAL A 52 33.99 -3.70 23.89
N PRO A 53 35.17 -3.04 24.06
CA PRO A 53 35.78 -2.82 25.37
C PRO A 53 34.87 -1.97 26.27
N GLU A 54 34.98 -2.21 27.58
CA GLU A 54 34.27 -1.42 28.59
C GLU A 54 34.57 0.07 28.44
N GLY A 55 33.54 0.91 28.49
CA GLY A 55 33.61 2.36 28.32
C GLY A 55 33.49 2.85 26.86
N PHE A 56 33.50 1.95 25.87
CA PHE A 56 33.34 2.30 24.45
C PHE A 56 31.96 2.01 23.91
N GLU A 57 31.03 1.53 24.74
CA GLU A 57 29.68 1.11 24.31
C GLU A 57 28.90 2.25 23.64
N MET A 58 28.98 3.47 24.22
CA MET A 58 28.29 4.63 23.64
C MET A 58 28.88 5.01 22.27
N LEU A 59 30.22 4.95 22.15
CA LEU A 59 30.89 5.21 20.88
C LEU A 59 30.46 4.21 19.82
N TYR A 60 30.48 2.92 20.15
CA TYR A 60 30.02 1.85 19.29
C TYR A 60 28.56 2.05 18.89
N ASP A 61 27.66 2.30 19.83
CA ASP A 61 26.24 2.47 19.58
C ASP A 61 25.93 3.62 18.62
N ASN A 62 26.62 4.75 18.77
CA ASN A 62 26.45 5.92 17.91
C ASN A 62 27.04 5.69 16.50
N PHE A 63 28.27 5.22 16.42
CA PHE A 63 28.95 5.03 15.14
C PHE A 63 28.33 3.88 14.33
N SER A 64 28.02 2.75 14.98
CA SER A 64 27.39 1.63 14.28
C SER A 64 25.99 2.01 13.74
N SER A 65 25.20 2.74 14.53
CA SER A 65 23.89 3.22 14.08
C SER A 65 24.01 4.25 12.96
N GLY A 66 24.92 5.21 13.06
CA GLY A 66 25.12 6.26 12.06
C GLY A 66 25.67 5.70 10.75
N ILE A 67 26.75 4.93 10.80
CA ILE A 67 27.40 4.37 9.61
C ILE A 67 26.48 3.35 8.92
N LEU A 68 25.90 2.40 9.68
CA LEU A 68 25.01 1.41 9.11
C LEU A 68 23.73 2.06 8.55
N GLY A 69 23.18 3.04 9.27
CA GLY A 69 22.00 3.79 8.81
C GLY A 69 22.28 4.51 7.50
N TRP A 70 23.45 5.15 7.37
CA TRP A 70 23.85 5.80 6.12
C TRP A 70 24.04 4.79 4.97
N ILE A 71 24.77 3.69 5.20
CA ILE A 71 24.97 2.65 4.19
C ILE A 71 23.64 2.09 3.71
N LEU A 72 22.77 1.71 4.65
CA LEU A 72 21.45 1.18 4.31
C LEU A 72 20.58 2.20 3.59
N ALA A 73 20.64 3.48 3.99
CA ALA A 73 19.92 4.54 3.29
C ALA A 73 20.37 4.67 1.84
N VAL A 74 21.67 4.64 1.55
CA VAL A 74 22.21 4.67 0.19
C VAL A 74 21.81 3.43 -0.60
N VAL A 75 21.90 2.24 0.01
CA VAL A 75 21.49 0.98 -0.63
C VAL A 75 20.00 0.99 -0.98
N VAL A 76 19.14 1.46 -0.08
CA VAL A 76 17.70 1.56 -0.32
C VAL A 76 17.39 2.60 -1.39
N TYR A 77 17.98 3.80 -1.27
CA TYR A 77 17.77 4.89 -2.23
C TYR A 77 18.18 4.51 -3.66
N ARG A 78 19.35 3.87 -3.82
CA ARG A 78 19.90 3.51 -5.14
C ARG A 78 19.44 2.16 -5.66
N GLY A 79 19.13 1.23 -4.78
CA GLY A 79 18.81 -0.16 -5.14
C GLY A 79 17.33 -0.50 -5.04
N LEU A 80 16.73 -0.31 -3.87
CA LEU A 80 15.35 -0.73 -3.63
C LEU A 80 14.31 0.26 -4.18
N SER A 81 14.54 1.57 -4.01
CA SER A 81 13.58 2.60 -4.46
C SER A 81 13.29 2.54 -5.95
N PRO A 82 14.26 2.38 -6.87
CA PRO A 82 13.98 2.20 -8.29
C PRO A 82 13.15 0.94 -8.60
N ILE A 83 13.35 -0.13 -7.85
CA ILE A 83 12.56 -1.37 -8.01
C ILE A 83 11.10 -1.13 -7.60
N LEU A 84 10.89 -0.49 -6.45
CA LEU A 84 9.56 -0.13 -5.97
C LEU A 84 8.85 0.81 -6.96
N GLN A 85 9.58 1.80 -7.49
CA GLN A 85 9.04 2.71 -8.50
C GLN A 85 8.66 1.95 -9.78
N ALA A 86 9.50 1.05 -10.28
CA ALA A 86 9.21 0.25 -11.48
C ALA A 86 7.98 -0.65 -11.31
N ILE A 87 7.78 -1.23 -10.13
CA ILE A 87 6.55 -2.00 -9.81
C ILE A 87 5.32 -1.09 -9.85
N THR A 88 5.40 0.07 -9.22
CA THR A 88 4.32 1.06 -9.20
C THR A 88 3.96 1.54 -10.59
N ASP A 89 4.96 1.92 -11.38
CA ASP A 89 4.77 2.39 -12.77
C ASP A 89 4.22 1.27 -13.65
N GLY A 90 4.68 0.04 -13.46
CA GLY A 90 4.18 -1.13 -14.17
C GLY A 90 2.69 -1.39 -13.92
N LEU A 91 2.25 -1.32 -12.66
CA LEU A 91 0.83 -1.47 -12.31
C LEU A 91 -0.01 -0.31 -12.86
N GLY A 92 0.50 0.93 -12.75
CA GLY A 92 -0.17 2.11 -13.28
C GLY A 92 -0.32 2.07 -14.79
N ASN A 93 0.76 1.73 -15.52
CA ASN A 93 0.75 1.62 -16.98
C ASN A 93 -0.17 0.48 -17.47
N PHE A 94 -0.25 -0.62 -16.70
CA PHE A 94 -1.17 -1.70 -17.03
C PHE A 94 -2.62 -1.25 -16.86
N ALA A 95 -2.95 -0.56 -15.76
CA ALA A 95 -4.29 0.00 -15.56
C ALA A 95 -4.66 1.00 -16.67
N ALA A 96 -3.75 1.93 -17.00
CA ALA A 96 -3.95 2.89 -18.09
C ALA A 96 -4.18 2.18 -19.44
N SER A 97 -3.39 1.16 -19.77
CA SER A 97 -3.57 0.39 -21.00
C SER A 97 -4.94 -0.30 -21.09
N MET A 98 -5.48 -0.81 -19.97
CA MET A 98 -6.83 -1.39 -19.97
C MET A 98 -7.89 -0.32 -20.25
N VAL A 99 -7.74 0.86 -19.67
CA VAL A 99 -8.63 1.99 -19.89
C VAL A 99 -8.58 2.45 -21.34
N ASP A 100 -7.39 2.68 -21.90
CA ASP A 100 -7.17 3.15 -23.27
C ASP A 100 -7.74 2.21 -24.32
N ASN A 101 -7.78 0.91 -24.03
CA ASN A 101 -8.38 -0.10 -24.90
C ASN A 101 -9.88 -0.34 -24.66
N GLY A 102 -10.54 0.48 -23.82
CA GLY A 102 -11.97 0.36 -23.51
C GLY A 102 -12.31 -0.82 -22.58
N LEU A 103 -11.30 -1.43 -21.96
CA LEU A 103 -11.43 -2.56 -21.04
C LEU A 103 -11.43 -2.09 -19.58
N VAL A 104 -12.15 -1.00 -19.30
CA VAL A 104 -12.18 -0.34 -17.98
C VAL A 104 -12.39 -1.32 -16.81
N PRO A 105 -13.35 -2.30 -16.86
CA PRO A 105 -13.50 -3.23 -15.76
C PRO A 105 -12.27 -4.11 -15.49
N LEU A 106 -11.45 -4.38 -16.51
CA LEU A 106 -10.23 -5.17 -16.34
C LEU A 106 -9.07 -4.36 -15.72
N ALA A 107 -9.20 -3.02 -15.69
CA ALA A 107 -8.26 -2.18 -14.95
C ALA A 107 -8.24 -2.50 -13.45
N ASP A 108 -9.32 -3.08 -12.93
CA ASP A 108 -9.41 -3.52 -11.54
C ASP A 108 -8.42 -4.65 -11.19
N ILE A 109 -7.94 -5.41 -12.16
CA ILE A 109 -6.92 -6.44 -11.93
C ILE A 109 -5.63 -5.85 -11.34
N PRO A 110 -4.94 -4.90 -11.98
CA PRO A 110 -3.78 -4.25 -11.40
C PRO A 110 -4.14 -3.31 -10.23
N ILE A 111 -5.32 -2.69 -10.21
CA ILE A 111 -5.75 -1.80 -9.14
C ILE A 111 -5.89 -2.56 -7.82
N GLU A 112 -6.57 -3.70 -7.79
CA GLU A 112 -6.71 -4.49 -6.56
C GLU A 112 -5.38 -5.07 -6.07
N VAL A 113 -4.47 -5.43 -6.98
CA VAL A 113 -3.09 -5.80 -6.60
C VAL A 113 -2.36 -4.61 -5.99
N ALA A 114 -2.47 -3.42 -6.59
CA ALA A 114 -1.86 -2.20 -6.06
C ALA A 114 -2.40 -1.85 -4.67
N LYS A 115 -3.73 -1.94 -4.46
CA LYS A 115 -4.34 -1.74 -3.15
C LYS A 115 -3.69 -2.63 -2.09
N VAL A 116 -3.73 -3.94 -2.29
CA VAL A 116 -3.21 -4.93 -1.32
C VAL A 116 -1.72 -4.75 -1.05
N LEU A 117 -0.96 -4.25 -2.01
CA LEU A 117 0.45 -3.90 -1.86
C LEU A 117 0.69 -2.47 -1.33
N PHE A 118 -0.36 -1.77 -0.88
CA PHE A 118 -0.27 -0.37 -0.38
C PHE A 118 0.27 0.61 -1.44
N LEU A 119 0.07 0.31 -2.71
CA LEU A 119 0.43 1.15 -3.86
C LEU A 119 -0.79 1.86 -4.48
N ASN A 120 -1.97 1.71 -3.87
CA ASN A 120 -3.24 2.29 -4.32
C ASN A 120 -3.14 3.80 -4.57
N ASN A 121 -2.55 4.56 -3.65
CA ASN A 121 -2.39 6.00 -3.81
C ASN A 121 -1.54 6.38 -5.03
N ALA A 122 -0.54 5.58 -5.38
CA ALA A 122 0.30 5.84 -6.53
C ALA A 122 -0.47 5.61 -7.84
N VAL A 123 -1.26 4.55 -7.95
CA VAL A 123 -2.12 4.27 -9.11
C VAL A 123 -3.26 5.29 -9.18
N ASN A 124 -3.90 5.58 -8.07
CA ASN A 124 -5.01 6.52 -8.02
C ASN A 124 -4.57 7.94 -8.42
N GLN A 125 -3.53 8.48 -7.77
CA GLN A 125 -3.07 9.85 -8.05
C GLN A 125 -2.25 9.97 -9.34
N GLY A 126 -1.52 8.91 -9.71
CA GLY A 126 -0.66 8.93 -10.90
C GLY A 126 -1.41 8.64 -12.20
N VAL A 127 -2.52 7.91 -12.16
CA VAL A 127 -3.25 7.46 -13.36
C VAL A 127 -4.73 7.83 -13.29
N LEU A 128 -5.47 7.30 -12.30
CA LEU A 128 -6.93 7.39 -12.31
C LEU A 128 -7.45 8.81 -12.08
N THR A 129 -6.85 9.56 -11.15
CA THR A 129 -7.26 10.94 -10.88
C THR A 129 -7.03 11.88 -12.07
N PRO A 130 -5.86 11.91 -12.73
CA PRO A 130 -5.67 12.71 -13.94
C PRO A 130 -6.64 12.35 -15.07
N LEU A 131 -6.86 11.07 -15.33
CA LEU A 131 -7.84 10.60 -16.32
C LEU A 131 -9.27 11.01 -15.94
N GLY A 132 -9.62 10.83 -14.67
CA GLY A 132 -10.93 11.21 -14.16
C GLY A 132 -11.20 12.71 -14.24
N VAL A 133 -10.21 13.55 -13.97
CA VAL A 133 -10.33 15.02 -14.10
C VAL A 133 -10.54 15.42 -15.56
N ALA A 134 -9.79 14.83 -16.48
CA ALA A 134 -9.95 15.10 -17.91
C ALA A 134 -11.34 14.68 -18.41
N ASP A 135 -11.76 13.46 -18.07
CA ASP A 135 -13.07 12.92 -18.45
C ASP A 135 -14.23 13.73 -17.83
N ALA A 136 -14.14 14.08 -16.54
CA ALA A 136 -15.17 14.88 -15.87
C ALA A 136 -15.26 16.31 -16.40
N ALA A 137 -14.18 16.88 -16.93
CA ALA A 137 -14.20 18.19 -17.58
C ALA A 137 -15.03 18.18 -18.88
N GLU A 138 -15.08 17.04 -19.58
CA GLU A 138 -15.82 16.89 -20.84
C GLU A 138 -17.26 16.41 -20.58
N SER A 139 -17.44 15.40 -19.70
CA SER A 139 -18.71 14.69 -19.49
C SER A 139 -19.47 15.10 -18.21
N GLY A 140 -18.86 15.93 -17.36
CA GLY A 140 -19.42 16.38 -16.07
C GLY A 140 -19.23 15.38 -14.91
N LYS A 141 -18.76 14.18 -15.16
CA LYS A 141 -18.47 13.14 -14.18
C LYS A 141 -17.52 12.10 -14.77
N SER A 142 -16.90 11.28 -13.91
CA SER A 142 -16.01 10.19 -14.37
C SER A 142 -16.17 8.91 -13.57
N ILE A 143 -16.13 7.78 -14.26
CA ILE A 143 -16.06 6.44 -13.67
C ILE A 143 -14.68 6.21 -13.02
N PHE A 144 -13.61 6.87 -13.49
CA PHE A 144 -12.25 6.67 -12.97
C PHE A 144 -12.11 7.03 -11.50
N PHE A 145 -12.97 7.90 -10.99
CA PHE A 145 -13.03 8.21 -9.56
C PHE A 145 -13.67 7.10 -8.72
N LEU A 146 -14.35 6.13 -9.34
CA LEU A 146 -14.98 5.00 -8.66
C LEU A 146 -14.09 3.76 -8.60
N LEU A 147 -13.18 3.55 -9.56
CA LEU A 147 -12.42 2.30 -9.73
C LEU A 147 -11.64 1.92 -8.46
N GLU A 148 -10.82 2.84 -7.95
CA GLU A 148 -10.01 2.58 -6.76
C GLU A 148 -10.83 2.75 -5.46
N THR A 149 -11.73 3.70 -5.42
CA THR A 149 -12.45 4.10 -4.21
C THR A 149 -13.70 3.26 -3.91
N ASN A 150 -14.05 2.32 -4.79
CA ASN A 150 -15.17 1.39 -4.62
C ASN A 150 -15.03 0.55 -3.34
N PRO A 151 -15.91 0.71 -2.33
CA PRO A 151 -15.83 -0.06 -1.10
C PRO A 151 -16.42 -1.48 -1.21
N GLY A 152 -17.06 -1.83 -2.33
CA GLY A 152 -17.79 -3.08 -2.50
C GLY A 152 -16.96 -4.34 -2.29
N PRO A 153 -15.82 -4.52 -3.00
CA PRO A 153 -14.98 -5.70 -2.86
C PRO A 153 -14.48 -5.91 -1.43
N GLY A 154 -13.96 -4.86 -0.80
CA GLY A 154 -13.47 -4.90 0.58
C GLY A 154 -14.57 -5.22 1.59
N LEU A 155 -15.76 -4.63 1.42
CA LEU A 155 -16.92 -4.94 2.26
C LEU A 155 -17.34 -6.41 2.11
N GLY A 156 -17.44 -6.91 0.89
CA GLY A 156 -17.79 -8.30 0.62
C GLY A 156 -16.81 -9.28 1.26
N LEU A 157 -15.50 -9.00 1.14
CA LEU A 157 -14.46 -9.77 1.78
C LEU A 157 -14.61 -9.78 3.31
N LEU A 158 -14.74 -8.63 3.93
CA LEU A 158 -14.87 -8.51 5.38
C LEU A 158 -16.14 -9.17 5.92
N LEU A 159 -17.28 -9.06 5.19
CA LEU A 159 -18.51 -9.77 5.51
C LEU A 159 -18.31 -11.29 5.45
N ALA A 160 -17.62 -11.80 4.44
CA ALA A 160 -17.31 -13.22 4.32
C ALA A 160 -16.47 -13.71 5.52
N TYR A 161 -15.46 -12.95 5.93
CA TYR A 161 -14.68 -13.26 7.13
C TYR A 161 -15.50 -13.19 8.42
N TRP A 162 -16.41 -12.23 8.54
CA TRP A 162 -17.29 -12.13 9.70
C TRP A 162 -18.23 -13.33 9.81
N VAL A 163 -18.85 -13.74 8.72
CA VAL A 163 -19.83 -14.84 8.71
C VAL A 163 -19.13 -16.20 8.78
N ALA A 164 -18.20 -16.48 7.88
CA ALA A 164 -17.59 -17.78 7.65
C ALA A 164 -16.14 -17.91 8.11
N GLY A 165 -15.48 -16.83 8.50
CA GLY A 165 -14.09 -16.84 8.97
C GLY A 165 -13.92 -17.52 10.32
N THR A 166 -12.67 -17.70 10.73
CA THR A 166 -12.27 -18.31 12.00
C THR A 166 -11.24 -17.47 12.73
N GLY A 167 -11.10 -17.71 14.04
CA GLY A 167 -10.07 -17.10 14.87
C GLY A 167 -10.07 -15.57 14.86
N MET A 168 -8.88 -14.98 14.81
CA MET A 168 -8.68 -13.53 14.88
C MET A 168 -9.32 -12.80 13.69
N TRP A 169 -9.28 -13.38 12.49
CA TRP A 169 -9.87 -12.79 11.29
C TRP A 169 -11.38 -12.55 11.44
N LYS A 170 -12.10 -13.52 11.98
CA LYS A 170 -13.54 -13.38 12.26
C LYS A 170 -13.83 -12.33 13.32
N GLN A 171 -13.02 -12.30 14.38
CA GLN A 171 -13.25 -11.40 15.53
C GLN A 171 -12.99 -9.94 15.16
N SER A 172 -12.00 -9.66 14.31
CA SER A 172 -11.65 -8.30 13.90
C SER A 172 -12.52 -7.76 12.75
N ALA A 173 -13.16 -8.62 11.98
CA ALA A 173 -13.92 -8.22 10.79
C ALA A 173 -15.04 -7.18 11.05
N PRO A 174 -15.86 -7.25 12.12
CA PRO A 174 -16.90 -6.24 12.37
C PRO A 174 -16.33 -4.82 12.54
N GLY A 175 -15.22 -4.69 13.30
CA GLY A 175 -14.55 -3.39 13.46
C GLY A 175 -13.96 -2.89 12.14
N SER A 176 -13.36 -3.80 11.37
CA SER A 176 -12.82 -3.48 10.04
C SER A 176 -13.90 -3.04 9.05
N ILE A 177 -15.11 -3.64 9.10
CA ILE A 177 -16.25 -3.22 8.27
C ILE A 177 -16.63 -1.76 8.57
N ILE A 178 -16.70 -1.38 9.83
CA ILE A 178 -17.05 0.00 10.21
C ILE A 178 -16.01 0.98 9.67
N ILE A 179 -14.74 0.68 9.86
CA ILE A 179 -13.62 1.53 9.42
C ILE A 179 -13.58 1.62 7.89
N HIS A 180 -13.78 0.50 7.20
CA HIS A 180 -13.75 0.44 5.74
C HIS A 180 -14.97 1.13 5.12
N PHE A 181 -16.16 0.64 5.43
CA PHE A 181 -17.39 1.01 4.70
C PHE A 181 -17.87 2.41 5.05
N PHE A 182 -17.85 2.77 6.34
CA PHE A 182 -18.27 4.09 6.80
C PHE A 182 -17.11 5.09 6.87
N GLY A 183 -15.91 4.63 7.25
CA GLY A 183 -14.73 5.47 7.34
C GLY A 183 -13.98 5.66 6.02
N GLY A 184 -14.21 4.82 5.03
CA GLY A 184 -13.55 4.89 3.72
C GLY A 184 -12.07 4.50 3.72
N ILE A 185 -11.60 3.78 4.76
CA ILE A 185 -10.21 3.37 4.88
C ILE A 185 -10.05 1.96 4.33
N HIS A 186 -9.54 1.86 3.11
CA HIS A 186 -9.40 0.58 2.39
C HIS A 186 -8.27 -0.28 2.94
N GLU A 187 -7.20 0.32 3.43
CA GLU A 187 -6.03 -0.36 3.99
C GLU A 187 -6.38 -1.34 5.12
N ILE A 188 -7.52 -1.17 5.77
CA ILE A 188 -7.97 -2.04 6.86
C ILE A 188 -8.25 -3.47 6.42
N TYR A 189 -8.62 -3.71 5.15
CA TYR A 189 -8.85 -5.07 4.66
C TYR A 189 -7.63 -5.70 3.99
N PHE A 190 -6.59 -4.94 3.63
CA PHE A 190 -5.41 -5.49 2.94
C PHE A 190 -4.74 -6.64 3.69
N PRO A 191 -4.59 -6.60 5.05
CA PRO A 191 -4.06 -7.74 5.79
C PRO A 191 -4.86 -9.03 5.62
N TYR A 192 -6.17 -8.96 5.40
CA TYR A 192 -7.01 -10.14 5.20
C TYR A 192 -6.70 -10.83 3.87
N VAL A 193 -6.39 -10.08 2.83
CA VAL A 193 -5.95 -10.61 1.54
C VAL A 193 -4.51 -11.12 1.65
N LEU A 194 -3.60 -10.36 2.26
CA LEU A 194 -2.20 -10.78 2.45
C LEU A 194 -2.07 -12.04 3.31
N GLY A 195 -2.95 -12.21 4.32
CA GLY A 195 -3.01 -13.41 5.13
C GLY A 195 -3.53 -14.65 4.37
N HIS A 196 -4.33 -14.43 3.34
CA HIS A 196 -4.88 -15.49 2.47
C HIS A 196 -4.87 -15.01 1.01
N PRO A 197 -3.70 -15.07 0.31
CA PRO A 197 -3.52 -14.44 -1.00
C PRO A 197 -4.51 -14.88 -2.08
N ILE A 198 -5.11 -16.06 -1.95
CA ILE A 198 -6.16 -16.54 -2.87
C ILE A 198 -7.39 -15.59 -2.90
N MET A 199 -7.59 -14.80 -1.84
CA MET A 199 -8.70 -13.84 -1.76
C MET A 199 -8.58 -12.72 -2.80
N ILE A 200 -7.43 -12.51 -3.42
CA ILE A 200 -7.27 -11.57 -4.53
C ILE A 200 -8.23 -11.89 -5.69
N LEU A 201 -8.55 -13.16 -5.90
CA LEU A 201 -9.51 -13.58 -6.92
C LEU A 201 -10.93 -13.08 -6.60
N ALA A 202 -11.31 -13.05 -5.32
CA ALA A 202 -12.58 -12.50 -4.89
C ALA A 202 -12.60 -10.97 -5.03
N MET A 203 -11.47 -10.29 -4.77
CA MET A 203 -11.33 -8.86 -4.98
C MET A 203 -11.51 -8.52 -6.47
N TRP A 204 -10.82 -9.22 -7.38
CA TRP A 204 -10.99 -9.05 -8.82
C TRP A 204 -12.42 -9.29 -9.27
N ALA A 205 -13.06 -10.38 -8.81
CA ALA A 205 -14.44 -10.66 -9.16
C ALA A 205 -15.40 -9.57 -8.68
N GLY A 206 -15.19 -9.07 -7.47
CA GLY A 206 -15.99 -7.99 -6.88
C GLY A 206 -15.82 -6.67 -7.61
N GLY A 207 -14.57 -6.26 -7.85
CA GLY A 207 -14.24 -5.01 -8.52
C GLY A 207 -14.71 -4.99 -9.98
N ILE A 208 -14.33 -5.99 -10.76
CA ILE A 208 -14.78 -6.12 -12.16
C ILE A 208 -16.31 -6.10 -12.26
N SER A 209 -17.02 -6.80 -11.36
CA SER A 209 -18.49 -6.82 -11.35
C SER A 209 -19.07 -5.43 -11.05
N ALA A 210 -18.47 -4.69 -10.13
CA ALA A 210 -18.90 -3.34 -9.79
C ALA A 210 -18.63 -2.37 -10.95
N ASP A 211 -17.47 -2.46 -11.58
CA ASP A 211 -17.12 -1.60 -12.71
C ASP A 211 -18.00 -1.84 -13.94
N ILE A 212 -18.36 -3.10 -14.22
CA ILE A 212 -19.37 -3.43 -15.23
C ILE A 212 -20.71 -2.76 -14.87
N TRP A 213 -21.11 -2.82 -13.60
CA TRP A 213 -22.35 -2.20 -13.15
C TRP A 213 -22.29 -0.68 -13.27
N PHE A 214 -21.17 -0.06 -12.92
CA PHE A 214 -20.96 1.39 -13.08
C PHE A 214 -21.04 1.81 -14.54
N GLN A 215 -20.48 1.03 -15.46
CA GLN A 215 -20.61 1.30 -16.89
C GLN A 215 -22.05 1.19 -17.39
N ILE A 216 -22.77 0.11 -17.01
CA ILE A 216 -24.18 -0.11 -17.41
C ILE A 216 -25.09 1.02 -16.90
N THR A 217 -24.86 1.45 -15.66
CA THR A 217 -25.67 2.50 -15.02
C THR A 217 -25.17 3.91 -15.34
N ASN A 218 -24.09 4.02 -16.11
CA ASN A 218 -23.42 5.29 -16.38
C ASN A 218 -23.10 6.03 -15.07
N ALA A 219 -22.62 5.31 -14.05
CA ALA A 219 -22.22 5.90 -12.77
C ALA A 219 -20.88 6.63 -12.89
N GLY A 220 -20.72 7.68 -12.12
CA GLY A 220 -19.48 8.46 -12.08
C GLY A 220 -19.57 9.54 -11.00
N LEU A 221 -18.41 9.99 -10.54
CA LEU A 221 -18.29 11.10 -9.59
C LEU A 221 -17.81 12.36 -10.32
N VAL A 222 -18.14 13.53 -9.76
CA VAL A 222 -17.71 14.83 -10.30
C VAL A 222 -16.27 15.20 -9.95
N GLY A 223 -15.67 14.48 -9.00
CA GLY A 223 -14.31 14.67 -8.53
C GLY A 223 -13.82 13.48 -7.71
N PRO A 224 -12.50 13.43 -7.41
CA PRO A 224 -11.92 12.33 -6.63
C PRO A 224 -12.45 12.37 -5.19
N PRO A 225 -13.07 11.27 -4.69
CA PRO A 225 -13.54 11.21 -3.32
C PRO A 225 -12.36 11.01 -2.35
N SER A 226 -12.48 11.56 -1.15
CA SER A 226 -11.54 11.30 -0.06
C SER A 226 -12.23 11.52 1.29
N PRO A 227 -12.40 10.47 2.08
CA PRO A 227 -12.08 9.06 1.84
C PRO A 227 -13.08 8.37 0.90
N GLY A 228 -12.72 7.15 0.39
CA GLY A 228 -13.59 6.32 -0.43
C GLY A 228 -14.65 5.58 0.39
N SER A 229 -15.58 6.29 1.00
CA SER A 229 -16.68 5.73 1.80
C SER A 229 -18.00 5.74 1.05
N ILE A 230 -19.00 5.04 1.60
CA ILE A 230 -20.36 5.09 1.05
C ILE A 230 -20.98 6.51 1.11
N PHE A 231 -20.39 7.42 1.88
CA PHE A 231 -20.87 8.80 2.03
C PHE A 231 -20.06 9.80 1.19
N ALA A 232 -19.08 9.36 0.40
CA ALA A 232 -18.22 10.19 -0.44
C ALA A 232 -18.87 10.53 -1.79
#